data_6d408700a01a0cfd32f043004293a530
#
_entry.id   6d408700a01a0cfd32f043004293a530
#
_cell.length_a   1.000
_cell.length_b   1.000
_cell.length_c   1.000
_cell.angle_alpha   90.00
_cell.angle_beta   90.00
_cell.angle_gamma   90.00
#
_symmetry.space_group_name_H-M   'P 1'
#
loop_
_entity.id
_entity.type
_entity.pdbx_description
1 polymer ?
#
loop_
_entity_poly.entity_id
_entity_poly.type
_entity_poly.pdbx_seq_one_letter_code
_entity_poly.pdbx_strand_id
1 'polypeptide(L)'
;MRVKASGTDEFWIRHGFRGGVSEALETFASFLAATQPVVAAEPERELTEAEHRLLDEGGFPKPQPDEQGSAGSELSMLAVSYAEMCAQALTTKEAARLLQVQPSRIRQRLGERTLFGIEKEDHWVLPRFQFDDGQIVPGMGKVLQVLDETLHPVTVERLAHDL
;
A
#
# COMPACT_ATOMS: atom_id res chain seq x y z
N MET A 1 18.19 31.33 1.86
CA MET A 1 18.79 30.76 0.64
C MET A 1 17.81 29.72 0.08
N ARG A 2 17.07 30.05 -0.99
CA ARG A 2 16.12 29.11 -1.60
C ARG A 2 16.92 28.17 -2.50
N VAL A 3 17.04 26.91 -2.08
CA VAL A 3 17.57 25.86 -2.95
C VAL A 3 16.53 25.68 -4.08
N LYS A 4 16.93 25.88 -5.35
CA LYS A 4 16.12 25.52 -6.50
C LYS A 4 15.92 24.01 -6.46
N ALA A 5 14.66 23.56 -6.35
CA ALA A 5 14.32 22.16 -6.49
C ALA A 5 14.89 21.64 -7.83
N SER A 6 15.57 20.52 -7.79
CA SER A 6 16.02 19.80 -8.98
C SER A 6 14.75 19.37 -9.75
N GLY A 7 14.83 19.27 -11.09
CA GLY A 7 13.69 18.79 -11.91
C GLY A 7 13.15 17.42 -11.45
N THR A 8 13.98 16.66 -10.75
CA THR A 8 13.60 15.38 -10.10
C THR A 8 12.66 15.62 -8.89
N ASP A 9 12.94 16.64 -8.08
CA ASP A 9 12.08 16.97 -6.93
C ASP A 9 10.71 17.50 -7.36
N GLU A 10 10.65 18.30 -8.45
CA GLU A 10 9.39 18.78 -9.03
C GLU A 10 8.48 17.63 -9.49
N PHE A 11 9.06 16.57 -10.05
CA PHE A 11 8.32 15.36 -10.43
C PHE A 11 7.65 14.75 -9.19
N TRP A 12 8.41 14.50 -8.14
CA TRP A 12 7.91 13.84 -6.93
C TRP A 12 6.89 14.70 -6.16
N ILE A 13 7.12 16.02 -6.09
CA ILE A 13 6.17 16.97 -5.48
C ILE A 13 4.83 16.97 -6.22
N ARG A 14 4.85 16.88 -7.56
CA ARG A 14 3.63 16.78 -8.38
C ARG A 14 2.85 15.48 -8.09
N HIS A 15 3.53 14.42 -7.71
CA HIS A 15 2.93 13.13 -7.36
C HIS A 15 2.64 12.99 -5.85
N GLY A 16 2.60 14.10 -5.11
CA GLY A 16 2.16 14.12 -3.71
C GLY A 16 3.26 14.08 -2.66
N PHE A 17 4.53 13.88 -3.05
CA PHE A 17 5.67 13.85 -2.15
C PHE A 17 6.20 15.26 -1.87
N ARG A 18 5.70 15.91 -0.82
CA ARG A 18 6.07 17.30 -0.48
C ARG A 18 7.56 17.46 -0.14
N GLY A 19 8.19 16.43 0.39
CA GLY A 19 9.63 16.34 0.66
C GLY A 19 10.47 15.90 -0.54
N GLY A 20 9.87 15.79 -1.74
CA GLY A 20 10.58 15.42 -2.96
C GLY A 20 11.07 13.99 -2.95
N VAL A 21 12.26 13.76 -3.53
CA VAL A 21 12.89 12.43 -3.66
C VAL A 21 13.08 11.74 -2.30
N SER A 22 13.44 12.47 -1.25
CA SER A 22 13.71 11.88 0.07
C SER A 22 12.45 11.23 0.65
N GLU A 23 11.33 11.93 0.62
CA GLU A 23 10.05 11.39 1.10
C GLU A 23 9.59 10.20 0.24
N ALA A 24 9.80 10.27 -1.06
CA ALA A 24 9.49 9.15 -1.97
C ALA A 24 10.32 7.92 -1.63
N LEU A 25 11.62 8.06 -1.39
CA LEU A 25 12.51 6.96 -1.02
C LEU A 25 12.17 6.36 0.34
N GLU A 26 11.85 7.18 1.35
CA GLU A 26 11.39 6.71 2.66
C GLU A 26 10.08 5.92 2.54
N THR A 27 9.14 6.43 1.76
CA THR A 27 7.87 5.74 1.50
C THR A 27 8.11 4.41 0.78
N PHE A 28 9.01 4.39 -0.20
CA PHE A 28 9.38 3.18 -0.91
C PHE A 28 10.10 2.17 0.01
N ALA A 29 11.00 2.62 0.87
CA ALA A 29 11.66 1.78 1.85
C ALA A 29 10.66 1.17 2.84
N SER A 30 9.69 1.96 3.31
CA SER A 30 8.61 1.49 4.18
C SER A 30 7.72 0.46 3.47
N PHE A 31 7.43 0.68 2.19
CA PHE A 31 6.72 -0.27 1.35
C PHE A 31 7.47 -1.60 1.24
N LEU A 32 8.77 -1.55 0.92
CA LEU A 32 9.60 -2.76 0.84
C LEU A 32 9.66 -3.50 2.17
N ALA A 33 9.78 -2.79 3.29
CA ALA A 33 9.78 -3.39 4.62
C ALA A 33 8.45 -4.10 4.94
N ALA A 34 7.32 -3.52 4.53
CA ALA A 34 6.00 -4.12 4.70
C ALA A 34 5.77 -5.34 3.77
N THR A 35 6.44 -5.39 2.63
CA THR A 35 6.34 -6.50 1.66
C THR A 35 7.42 -7.58 1.83
N GLN A 36 8.42 -7.38 2.69
CA GLN A 36 9.50 -8.34 2.92
C GLN A 36 9.03 -9.79 3.20
N PRO A 37 7.93 -10.07 3.90
CA PRO A 37 7.45 -11.44 4.03
C PRO A 37 7.03 -12.09 2.71
N VAL A 38 6.68 -11.29 1.71
CA VAL A 38 6.24 -11.76 0.40
C VAL A 38 7.43 -11.91 -0.56
N VAL A 39 8.48 -11.11 -0.36
CA VAL A 39 9.69 -11.10 -1.21
C VAL A 39 10.80 -12.01 -0.66
N ALA A 40 10.72 -12.43 0.58
CA ALA A 40 11.57 -13.48 1.16
C ALA A 40 11.18 -14.88 0.64
N ALA A 41 10.69 -14.98 -0.60
CA ALA A 41 10.77 -16.21 -1.34
C ALA A 41 12.23 -16.65 -1.36
N GLU A 42 12.48 -17.90 -1.00
CA GLU A 42 13.80 -18.52 -1.05
C GLU A 42 14.53 -18.14 -2.35
N PRO A 43 15.84 -17.98 -2.32
CA PRO A 43 16.60 -17.65 -3.53
C PRO A 43 16.15 -18.61 -4.62
N GLU A 44 15.81 -18.06 -5.79
CA GLU A 44 15.30 -18.79 -6.94
C GLU A 44 16.19 -20.02 -7.17
N ARG A 45 15.75 -21.16 -6.67
CA ARG A 45 16.35 -22.42 -6.99
C ARG A 45 15.99 -22.69 -8.44
N GLU A 46 16.97 -22.80 -9.31
CA GLU A 46 16.72 -23.26 -10.67
C GLU A 46 15.92 -24.57 -10.63
N LEU A 47 14.78 -24.57 -11.30
CA LEU A 47 13.94 -25.74 -11.39
C LEU A 47 14.73 -26.88 -12.05
N THR A 48 14.64 -28.08 -11.49
CA THR A 48 15.22 -29.26 -12.08
C THR A 48 14.51 -29.59 -13.41
N GLU A 49 15.17 -30.33 -14.31
CA GLU A 49 14.56 -30.76 -15.56
C GLU A 49 13.25 -31.56 -15.35
N ALA A 50 13.13 -32.28 -14.23
CA ALA A 50 11.92 -33.01 -13.88
C ALA A 50 10.78 -32.06 -13.51
N GLU A 51 11.07 -30.99 -12.77
CA GLU A 51 10.09 -29.96 -12.42
C GLU A 51 9.63 -29.16 -13.64
N HIS A 52 10.56 -28.81 -14.55
CA HIS A 52 10.21 -28.21 -15.85
C HIS A 52 9.26 -29.09 -16.67
N ARG A 53 9.52 -30.39 -16.70
CA ARG A 53 8.66 -31.34 -17.45
C ARG A 53 7.27 -31.43 -16.85
N LEU A 54 7.15 -31.45 -15.51
CA LEU A 54 5.86 -31.43 -14.82
C LEU A 54 5.06 -30.14 -15.09
N LEU A 55 5.73 -29.00 -15.17
CA LEU A 55 5.09 -27.74 -15.51
C LEU A 55 4.61 -27.73 -16.96
N ASP A 56 5.45 -28.23 -17.91
CA ASP A 56 5.07 -28.34 -19.33
C ASP A 56 3.87 -29.31 -19.51
N GLU A 57 3.86 -30.45 -18.81
CA GLU A 57 2.74 -31.43 -18.82
C GLU A 57 1.48 -30.86 -18.13
N GLY A 58 1.65 -30.01 -17.10
CA GLY A 58 0.55 -29.32 -16.40
C GLY A 58 -0.04 -28.14 -17.18
N GLY A 59 0.51 -27.82 -18.35
CA GLY A 59 0.03 -26.71 -19.19
C GLY A 59 0.43 -25.33 -18.68
N PHE A 60 1.39 -25.25 -17.77
CA PHE A 60 1.94 -23.98 -17.33
C PHE A 60 2.97 -23.49 -18.36
N PRO A 61 2.74 -22.33 -19.02
CA PRO A 61 3.69 -21.82 -20.01
C PRO A 61 5.01 -21.49 -19.32
N LYS A 62 6.12 -21.74 -20.02
CA LYS A 62 7.44 -21.25 -19.55
C LYS A 62 7.38 -19.73 -19.47
N PRO A 63 7.78 -19.12 -18.33
CA PRO A 63 7.88 -17.67 -18.24
C PRO A 63 8.80 -17.19 -19.38
N GLN A 64 8.28 -16.32 -20.24
CA GLN A 64 9.09 -15.74 -21.30
C GLN A 64 10.06 -14.72 -20.67
N PRO A 65 11.26 -14.53 -21.24
CA PRO A 65 12.25 -13.59 -20.70
C PRO A 65 11.70 -12.18 -20.48
N ASP A 66 10.67 -11.81 -21.22
CA ASP A 66 9.98 -10.51 -21.10
C ASP A 66 9.06 -10.43 -19.89
N GLU A 67 8.66 -11.56 -19.28
CA GLU A 67 7.82 -11.60 -18.09
C GLU A 67 8.61 -11.36 -16.79
N GLN A 68 9.93 -11.54 -16.81
CA GLN A 68 10.80 -11.11 -15.71
C GLN A 68 10.78 -9.57 -15.54
N GLY A 69 10.44 -8.81 -16.59
CA GLY A 69 10.12 -7.39 -16.51
C GLY A 69 8.77 -7.10 -15.86
N SER A 70 7.83 -8.04 -15.89
CA SER A 70 6.47 -7.92 -15.37
C SER A 70 6.45 -7.82 -13.83
N ALA A 71 7.17 -8.67 -13.11
CA ALA A 71 7.21 -8.65 -11.64
C ALA A 71 7.79 -7.33 -11.10
N GLY A 72 8.84 -6.79 -11.73
CA GLY A 72 9.38 -5.48 -11.39
C GLY A 72 8.42 -4.34 -11.72
N SER A 73 7.64 -4.47 -12.80
CA SER A 73 6.60 -3.50 -13.17
C SER A 73 5.42 -3.54 -12.20
N GLU A 74 4.98 -4.73 -11.80
CA GLU A 74 3.89 -4.89 -10.83
C GLU A 74 4.27 -4.37 -9.44
N LEU A 75 5.49 -4.67 -8.97
CA LEU A 75 6.04 -4.11 -7.74
C LEU A 75 6.14 -2.59 -7.80
N SER A 76 6.56 -2.04 -8.94
CA SER A 76 6.65 -0.60 -9.13
C SER A 76 5.26 0.05 -9.11
N MET A 77 4.27 -0.55 -9.78
CA MET A 77 2.90 -0.06 -9.76
C MET A 77 2.28 -0.14 -8.36
N LEU A 78 2.54 -1.22 -7.64
CA LEU A 78 2.07 -1.40 -6.26
C LEU A 78 2.71 -0.34 -5.33
N ALA A 79 4.00 -0.06 -5.51
CA ALA A 79 4.71 0.97 -4.75
C ALA A 79 4.14 2.38 -5.03
N VAL A 80 3.85 2.69 -6.29
CA VAL A 80 3.21 3.96 -6.67
C VAL A 80 1.83 4.07 -6.05
N SER A 81 0.99 3.04 -6.16
CA SER A 81 -0.36 3.03 -5.55
C SER A 81 -0.30 3.21 -4.03
N TYR A 82 0.63 2.54 -3.35
CA TYR A 82 0.84 2.72 -1.91
C TYR A 82 1.28 4.14 -1.55
N ALA A 83 2.19 4.71 -2.33
CA ALA A 83 2.67 6.07 -2.13
C ALA A 83 1.54 7.10 -2.32
N GLU A 84 0.73 6.96 -3.36
CA GLU A 84 -0.44 7.81 -3.62
C GLU A 84 -1.47 7.69 -2.50
N MET A 85 -1.78 6.47 -2.07
CA MET A 85 -2.67 6.23 -0.93
C MET A 85 -2.18 6.92 0.33
N CYS A 86 -0.90 6.81 0.66
CA CYS A 86 -0.29 7.47 1.81
C CYS A 86 -0.29 9.01 1.68
N ALA A 87 -0.02 9.55 0.49
CA ALA A 87 0.00 10.98 0.23
C ALA A 87 -1.39 11.63 0.39
N GLN A 88 -2.45 10.89 0.09
CA GLN A 88 -3.84 11.34 0.22
C GLN A 88 -4.47 10.99 1.56
N ALA A 89 -3.80 10.18 2.38
CA ALA A 89 -4.34 9.72 3.66
C ALA A 89 -4.55 10.87 4.65
N LEU A 90 -5.57 10.72 5.48
CA LEU A 90 -5.88 11.66 6.55
C LEU A 90 -5.07 11.33 7.81
N THR A 91 -4.61 12.34 8.50
CA THR A 91 -4.12 12.19 9.88
C THR A 91 -5.30 11.86 10.83
N THR A 92 -4.99 11.31 12.01
CA THR A 92 -6.00 11.08 13.05
C THR A 92 -6.82 12.34 13.39
N LYS A 93 -6.19 13.53 13.34
CA LYS A 93 -6.87 14.80 13.61
C LYS A 93 -7.80 15.21 12.47
N GLU A 94 -7.38 15.00 11.22
CA GLU A 94 -8.19 15.31 10.04
C GLU A 94 -9.39 14.36 9.93
N ALA A 95 -9.18 13.05 10.14
CA ALA A 95 -10.28 12.09 10.20
C ALA A 95 -11.28 12.40 11.31
N ALA A 96 -10.80 12.83 12.48
CA ALA A 96 -11.65 13.24 13.58
C ALA A 96 -12.52 14.47 13.22
N ARG A 97 -11.94 15.44 12.51
CA ARG A 97 -12.70 16.62 12.01
C ARG A 97 -13.71 16.20 10.96
N LEU A 98 -13.32 15.36 10.01
CA LEU A 98 -14.18 14.86 8.93
C LEU A 98 -15.42 14.16 9.51
N LEU A 99 -15.22 13.27 10.49
CA LEU A 99 -16.29 12.50 11.12
C LEU A 99 -16.98 13.22 12.28
N GLN A 100 -16.57 14.46 12.60
CA GLN A 100 -17.09 15.26 13.71
C GLN A 100 -17.03 14.54 15.08
N VAL A 101 -15.93 13.82 15.33
CA VAL A 101 -15.67 13.09 16.56
C VAL A 101 -14.35 13.53 17.21
N GLN A 102 -14.10 13.08 18.44
CA GLN A 102 -12.82 13.31 19.10
C GLN A 102 -11.72 12.39 18.53
N PRO A 103 -10.44 12.83 18.49
CA PRO A 103 -9.32 11.99 18.04
C PRO A 103 -9.17 10.67 18.83
N SER A 104 -9.59 10.65 20.09
CA SER A 104 -9.64 9.43 20.90
C SER A 104 -10.59 8.37 20.33
N ARG A 105 -11.71 8.80 19.75
CA ARG A 105 -12.65 7.90 19.09
C ARG A 105 -12.07 7.26 17.82
N ILE A 106 -11.25 8.00 17.09
CA ILE A 106 -10.51 7.45 15.92
C ILE A 106 -9.57 6.35 16.38
N ARG A 107 -8.76 6.60 17.42
CA ARG A 107 -7.83 5.58 17.95
C ARG A 107 -8.57 4.35 18.46
N GLN A 108 -9.70 4.53 19.15
CA GLN A 108 -10.54 3.43 19.58
C GLN A 108 -11.01 2.58 18.39
N ARG A 109 -11.51 3.21 17.32
CA ARG A 109 -11.96 2.52 16.10
C ARG A 109 -10.84 1.80 15.35
N LEU A 110 -9.63 2.34 15.37
CA LEU A 110 -8.44 1.64 14.86
C LEU A 110 -8.17 0.37 15.68
N GLY A 111 -8.19 0.45 17.00
CA GLY A 111 -8.04 -0.71 17.89
C GLY A 111 -9.18 -1.74 17.77
N GLU A 112 -10.41 -1.29 17.50
CA GLU A 112 -11.59 -2.14 17.25
C GLU A 112 -11.61 -2.70 15.82
N ARG A 113 -10.64 -2.32 14.95
CA ARG A 113 -10.61 -2.67 13.51
C ARG A 113 -11.89 -2.27 12.76
N THR A 114 -12.51 -1.17 13.17
CA THR A 114 -13.66 -0.57 12.47
C THR A 114 -13.25 0.61 11.59
N LEU A 115 -11.98 0.99 11.64
CA LEU A 115 -11.27 1.87 10.71
C LEU A 115 -9.93 1.25 10.34
N PHE A 116 -9.52 1.44 9.10
CA PHE A 116 -8.22 1.05 8.61
C PHE A 116 -7.21 2.18 8.80
N GLY A 117 -6.03 1.85 9.30
CA GLY A 117 -4.93 2.79 9.47
C GLY A 117 -3.61 2.15 9.11
N ILE A 118 -2.70 2.97 8.61
CA ILE A 118 -1.31 2.60 8.37
C ILE A 118 -0.50 3.27 9.47
N GLU A 119 0.21 2.48 10.26
CA GLU A 119 1.10 2.99 11.30
C GLU A 119 2.40 3.47 10.66
N LYS A 120 2.77 4.71 10.95
CA LYS A 120 4.05 5.31 10.58
C LYS A 120 4.74 5.74 11.86
N GLU A 121 6.00 5.41 11.99
CA GLU A 121 6.91 5.68 13.13
C GLU A 121 6.25 6.14 14.46
N ASP A 122 5.57 7.27 14.47
CA ASP A 122 4.96 7.91 15.64
C ASP A 122 3.48 8.29 15.47
N HIS A 123 2.86 8.00 14.31
CA HIS A 123 1.49 8.41 14.03
C HIS A 123 0.76 7.48 13.05
N TRP A 124 -0.57 7.52 13.11
CA TRP A 124 -1.45 6.82 12.18
C TRP A 124 -1.88 7.71 11.04
N VAL A 125 -1.86 7.18 9.81
CA VAL A 125 -2.50 7.76 8.64
C VAL A 125 -3.65 6.87 8.18
N LEU A 126 -4.76 7.49 7.82
CA LEU A 126 -6.00 6.80 7.46
C LEU A 126 -6.27 7.02 5.96
N PRO A 127 -6.15 5.98 5.13
CA PRO A 127 -6.47 6.06 3.71
C PRO A 127 -7.90 6.54 3.45
N ARG A 128 -8.07 7.27 2.34
CA ARG A 128 -9.34 7.93 2.03
C ARG A 128 -10.45 6.99 1.57
N PHE A 129 -10.13 5.83 1.01
CA PHE A 129 -11.12 4.90 0.45
C PHE A 129 -12.25 4.51 1.42
N GLN A 130 -12.00 4.59 2.73
CA GLN A 130 -12.96 4.24 3.77
C GLN A 130 -13.91 5.38 4.16
N PHE A 131 -13.78 6.56 3.53
CA PHE A 131 -14.59 7.73 3.82
C PHE A 131 -15.33 8.19 2.58
N ASP A 132 -16.62 8.45 2.72
CA ASP A 132 -17.49 9.02 1.70
C ASP A 132 -18.40 10.07 2.34
N ASP A 133 -18.52 11.24 1.70
CA ASP A 133 -19.36 12.38 2.16
C ASP A 133 -19.24 12.71 3.66
N GLY A 134 -18.02 12.64 4.22
CA GLY A 134 -17.78 12.93 5.63
C GLY A 134 -18.23 11.83 6.59
N GLN A 135 -18.49 10.65 6.09
CA GLN A 135 -18.87 9.46 6.86
C GLN A 135 -17.96 8.28 6.51
N ILE A 136 -18.03 7.23 7.31
CA ILE A 136 -17.39 5.96 6.98
C ILE A 136 -18.30 5.22 5.99
N VAL A 137 -17.71 4.67 4.92
CA VAL A 137 -18.42 3.84 3.95
C VAL A 137 -19.24 2.77 4.68
N PRO A 138 -20.54 2.64 4.39
CA PRO A 138 -21.40 1.64 5.03
C PRO A 138 -20.86 0.23 4.86
N GLY A 139 -20.78 -0.54 5.93
CA GLY A 139 -20.25 -1.91 5.91
C GLY A 139 -18.74 -2.01 6.10
N MET A 140 -17.96 -0.97 5.86
CA MET A 140 -16.50 -0.96 5.95
C MET A 140 -15.97 -1.60 7.23
N GLY A 141 -16.51 -1.21 8.40
CA GLY A 141 -16.05 -1.76 9.68
C GLY A 141 -16.26 -3.26 9.82
N LYS A 142 -17.30 -3.84 9.21
CA LYS A 142 -17.53 -5.29 9.22
C LYS A 142 -16.52 -6.01 8.33
N VAL A 143 -16.23 -5.44 7.17
CA VAL A 143 -15.24 -5.99 6.23
C VAL A 143 -13.86 -5.98 6.86
N LEU A 144 -13.43 -4.87 7.44
CA LEU A 144 -12.13 -4.75 8.10
C LEU A 144 -11.94 -5.74 9.26
N GLN A 145 -13.02 -6.11 9.96
CA GLN A 145 -12.95 -7.08 11.06
C GLN A 145 -12.75 -8.53 10.60
N VAL A 146 -13.13 -8.86 9.36
CA VAL A 146 -12.96 -10.22 8.80
C VAL A 146 -11.74 -10.36 7.89
N LEU A 147 -11.16 -9.25 7.43
CA LEU A 147 -9.95 -9.27 6.65
C LEU A 147 -8.73 -9.68 7.50
N ASP A 148 -7.81 -10.40 6.86
CA ASP A 148 -6.53 -10.76 7.47
C ASP A 148 -5.70 -9.50 7.75
N GLU A 149 -5.10 -9.43 8.93
CA GLU A 149 -4.28 -8.29 9.37
C GLU A 149 -2.96 -8.16 8.58
N THR A 150 -2.53 -9.24 7.94
CA THR A 150 -1.29 -9.27 7.14
C THR A 150 -1.49 -8.76 5.71
N LEU A 151 -2.73 -8.46 5.31
CA LEU A 151 -3.00 -7.95 3.96
C LEU A 151 -2.34 -6.60 3.73
N HIS A 152 -1.69 -6.49 2.58
CA HIS A 152 -1.06 -5.24 2.16
C HIS A 152 -2.13 -4.13 1.98
N PRO A 153 -1.86 -2.88 2.42
CA PRO A 153 -2.83 -1.78 2.37
C PRO A 153 -3.49 -1.56 1.01
N VAL A 154 -2.75 -1.68 -0.09
CA VAL A 154 -3.30 -1.56 -1.46
C VAL A 154 -4.28 -2.69 -1.78
N THR A 155 -4.06 -3.89 -1.24
CA THR A 155 -5.01 -5.01 -1.40
C THR A 155 -6.30 -4.72 -0.64
N VAL A 156 -6.21 -4.17 0.57
CA VAL A 156 -7.38 -3.76 1.36
C VAL A 156 -8.19 -2.69 0.61
N GLU A 157 -7.52 -1.70 0.02
CA GLU A 157 -8.16 -0.67 -0.80
C GLU A 157 -8.91 -1.26 -2.00
N ARG A 158 -8.28 -2.17 -2.74
CA ARG A 158 -8.92 -2.85 -3.89
C ARG A 158 -10.17 -3.61 -3.47
N LEU A 159 -10.09 -4.39 -2.38
CA LEU A 159 -11.24 -5.12 -1.85
C LEU A 159 -12.36 -4.18 -1.36
N ALA A 160 -12.01 -2.99 -0.86
CA ALA A 160 -12.97 -2.01 -0.40
C ALA A 160 -13.69 -1.29 -1.55
N HIS A 161 -13.10 -1.21 -2.73
CA HIS A 161 -13.74 -0.63 -3.92
C HIS A 161 -14.85 -1.51 -4.51
N ASP A 162 -14.90 -2.79 -4.15
CA ASP A 162 -15.91 -3.74 -4.60
C ASP A 162 -17.15 -3.79 -3.68
N LEU A 163 -17.22 -2.90 -2.67
CA LEU A 163 -18.33 -2.77 -1.70
C LEU A 163 -19.36 -1.75 -2.15
#